data_0761c84e1807552f3013b38b9903c182
#
_entry.id   0761c84e1807552f3013b38b9903c182
#
_cell.length_a   1.000
_cell.length_b   1.000
_cell.length_c   1.000
_cell.angle_alpha   90.00
_cell.angle_beta   90.00
_cell.angle_gamma   90.00
#
_symmetry.space_group_name_H-M   'P 1'
#
loop_
_entity.id
_entity.type
_entity.pdbx_description
1 polymer ?
#
loop_
_entity_poly.entity_id
_entity_poly.type
_entity_poly.pdbx_seq_one_letter_code
_entity_poly.pdbx_strand_id
1 'polypeptide(L)'
;MKQNLTVIVWAILAAALMSSCDDPEVAFNEDTLDIPFLFSEGYQDTIMYPYELATPPSDWLSMIKDDTKVCKLSIPGTHDSMTGMGFFQPWFKSISNITAISQLCTFDEQMNNGIRFFDLRPVVSIDTLATSPAERQILRLAHGFTEIDVKFEESIDWMKEFLAKHPTEFFIIKIQADNGMESQHNWTVLLHKLLAKSKYDGLFVKNWRPDITVGEMRGKVLILSRYNLVPLNQAFHYPIAYCDWPDEDPDVNEEIDPVAQRSCAIYNMEDTTIKATLYKQDYYKTTTEKRMETKKKTVIDMMHSARQATAGDQDIWIVNHCSAYTEVSPRGYITNATNLHPLVINDLLNNEGTVGIMPMDMACHDYVHAIVNGGTPYTSDYLYGFRPLTQSLTNLLIKSNQKFFK
;
A
#
# COMPACT_ATOMS: atom_id res chain seq x y z
N MET A 1 40.01 -14.47 1.21
CA MET A 1 40.11 -13.42 0.19
C MET A 1 38.78 -13.04 -0.45
N LYS A 2 37.83 -13.96 -0.66
CA LYS A 2 36.52 -13.61 -1.24
C LYS A 2 35.60 -12.77 -0.32
N GLN A 3 35.65 -12.97 0.98
CA GLN A 3 34.84 -12.19 1.94
C GLN A 3 35.21 -10.69 2.03
N ASN A 4 36.50 -10.38 1.85
CA ASN A 4 36.94 -8.97 1.90
C ASN A 4 36.55 -8.19 0.64
N LEU A 5 36.36 -8.85 -0.50
CA LEU A 5 35.96 -8.20 -1.75
C LEU A 5 34.50 -7.76 -1.71
N THR A 6 33.63 -8.57 -1.10
CA THR A 6 32.20 -8.24 -0.95
C THR A 6 32.01 -7.03 -0.03
N VAL A 7 32.73 -6.97 1.09
CA VAL A 7 32.67 -5.82 2.02
C VAL A 7 33.18 -4.54 1.36
N ILE A 8 34.22 -4.63 0.53
CA ILE A 8 34.76 -3.48 -0.20
C ILE A 8 33.77 -2.99 -1.28
N VAL A 9 33.11 -3.88 -2.00
CA VAL A 9 32.10 -3.51 -3.01
C VAL A 9 30.90 -2.83 -2.35
N TRP A 10 30.45 -3.30 -1.20
CA TRP A 10 29.38 -2.66 -0.44
C TRP A 10 29.79 -1.32 0.16
N ALA A 11 31.03 -1.19 0.63
CA ALA A 11 31.55 0.09 1.10
C ALA A 11 31.68 1.12 -0.02
N ILE A 12 32.07 0.69 -1.22
CA ILE A 12 32.13 1.57 -2.41
C ILE A 12 30.73 1.94 -2.89
N LEU A 13 29.76 1.01 -2.87
CA LEU A 13 28.35 1.33 -3.18
C LEU A 13 27.74 2.30 -2.15
N ALA A 14 28.03 2.09 -0.87
CA ALA A 14 27.60 3.01 0.19
C ALA A 14 28.27 4.39 0.06
N ALA A 15 29.56 4.44 -0.30
CA ALA A 15 30.27 5.70 -0.54
C ALA A 15 29.77 6.40 -1.82
N ALA A 16 29.43 5.68 -2.87
CA ALA A 16 28.83 6.23 -4.10
C ALA A 16 27.42 6.77 -3.82
N LEU A 17 26.65 6.11 -2.95
CA LEU A 17 25.34 6.61 -2.50
C LEU A 17 25.48 7.84 -1.60
N MET A 18 26.57 7.95 -0.84
CA MET A 18 26.83 9.12 0.02
C MET A 18 27.40 10.30 -0.76
N SER A 19 28.14 10.07 -1.86
CA SER A 19 28.66 11.15 -2.72
C SER A 19 27.60 11.77 -3.64
N SER A 20 26.46 11.14 -3.84
CA SER A 20 25.32 11.74 -4.52
C SER A 20 24.49 12.67 -3.61
N CYS A 21 24.81 12.72 -2.31
CA CYS A 21 24.18 13.62 -1.34
C CYS A 21 24.81 15.03 -1.30
N ASP A 22 25.88 15.27 -2.08
CA ASP A 22 26.59 16.54 -2.13
C ASP A 22 26.16 17.45 -3.29
N ASP A 23 24.97 17.23 -3.86
CA ASP A 23 24.39 18.22 -4.77
C ASP A 23 23.56 19.23 -3.96
N PRO A 24 24.12 20.40 -3.60
CA PRO A 24 23.55 21.24 -2.54
C PRO A 24 22.37 22.09 -2.98
N GLU A 25 21.92 22.03 -4.22
CA GLU A 25 20.88 22.92 -4.71
C GLU A 25 19.99 22.30 -5.78
N VAL A 26 19.25 21.27 -5.45
CA VAL A 26 17.86 21.31 -5.92
C VAL A 26 17.11 22.01 -4.80
N ALA A 27 17.23 23.32 -4.75
CA ALA A 27 16.30 24.16 -4.05
C ALA A 27 14.92 23.80 -4.61
N PHE A 28 14.13 23.05 -3.86
CA PHE A 28 12.70 22.98 -4.10
C PHE A 28 12.21 24.41 -3.96
N ASN A 29 12.03 25.05 -5.08
CA ASN A 29 11.41 26.35 -5.14
C ASN A 29 9.95 26.12 -4.73
N GLU A 30 9.54 26.61 -3.57
CA GLU A 30 8.14 26.59 -3.14
C GLU A 30 7.24 27.22 -4.22
N ASP A 31 7.80 28.10 -5.06
CA ASP A 31 7.11 28.76 -6.17
C ASP A 31 6.82 27.84 -7.37
N THR A 32 7.39 26.63 -7.47
CA THR A 32 7.12 25.70 -8.58
C THR A 32 6.03 24.69 -8.26
N LEU A 33 5.59 24.56 -7.04
CA LEU A 33 4.32 23.93 -6.68
C LEU A 33 3.21 24.96 -6.88
N ASP A 34 2.95 25.28 -8.13
CA ASP A 34 1.84 26.13 -8.52
C ASP A 34 0.50 25.36 -8.37
N ILE A 35 0.18 25.03 -7.14
CA ILE A 35 -1.16 24.73 -6.69
C ILE A 35 -1.53 25.87 -5.74
N PRO A 36 -1.83 27.08 -6.26
CA PRO A 36 -2.06 28.30 -5.46
C PRO A 36 -3.19 28.12 -4.46
N PHE A 37 -4.06 27.17 -4.75
CA PHE A 37 -5.26 26.86 -4.02
C PHE A 37 -5.02 26.11 -2.71
N LEU A 38 -3.97 25.26 -2.61
CA LEU A 38 -3.77 24.38 -1.45
C LEU A 38 -2.82 24.94 -0.39
N PHE A 39 -2.08 26.00 -0.71
CA PHE A 39 -1.07 26.58 0.18
C PHE A 39 -1.32 28.04 0.54
N SER A 40 -2.50 28.61 0.18
CA SER A 40 -2.91 29.90 0.72
C SER A 40 -3.20 29.78 2.22
N GLU A 41 -2.72 30.70 3.04
CA GLU A 41 -2.88 30.69 4.50
C GLU A 41 -4.35 30.50 4.96
N GLY A 42 -5.34 30.97 4.19
CA GLY A 42 -6.76 30.77 4.47
C GLY A 42 -7.33 29.38 4.15
N TYR A 43 -6.57 28.55 3.45
CA TYR A 43 -7.03 27.25 3.01
C TYR A 43 -6.72 26.12 4.02
N GLN A 44 -5.68 26.28 4.83
CA GLN A 44 -5.29 25.31 5.84
C GLN A 44 -6.40 25.06 6.87
N ASP A 45 -7.14 26.08 7.22
CA ASP A 45 -8.24 26.01 8.20
C ASP A 45 -9.52 25.40 7.61
N THR A 46 -9.71 25.44 6.29
CA THR A 46 -10.93 24.98 5.64
C THR A 46 -10.89 23.53 5.20
N ILE A 47 -9.74 22.97 4.86
CA ILE A 47 -9.64 21.56 4.43
C ILE A 47 -9.60 20.60 5.63
N MET A 48 -8.96 20.96 6.71
CA MET A 48 -8.77 20.07 7.86
C MET A 48 -10.05 19.84 8.66
N TYR A 49 -11.04 20.71 8.60
CA TYR A 49 -12.23 20.67 9.46
C TYR A 49 -13.52 20.09 8.88
N PRO A 50 -13.78 20.06 7.57
CA PRO A 50 -15.08 19.60 7.08
C PRO A 50 -15.21 18.10 6.89
N TYR A 51 -14.22 17.28 7.27
CA TYR A 51 -14.20 15.84 6.95
C TYR A 51 -14.30 14.93 8.17
N GLU A 52 -15.00 15.39 9.19
CA GLU A 52 -15.43 14.50 10.24
C GLU A 52 -16.42 13.47 9.66
N LEU A 53 -16.09 12.20 9.84
CA LEU A 53 -16.98 11.12 9.52
C LEU A 53 -18.04 11.00 10.63
N ALA A 54 -19.25 10.64 10.27
CA ALA A 54 -20.33 10.37 11.24
C ALA A 54 -20.00 9.17 12.15
N THR A 55 -19.09 8.32 11.73
CA THR A 55 -18.60 7.13 12.44
C THR A 55 -17.07 7.20 12.52
N PRO A 56 -16.46 6.75 13.61
CA PRO A 56 -15.01 6.67 13.69
C PRO A 56 -14.42 5.94 12.48
N PRO A 57 -13.26 6.37 11.97
CA PRO A 57 -12.62 5.71 10.83
C PRO A 57 -12.36 4.21 11.07
N SER A 58 -12.17 3.79 12.33
CA SER A 58 -12.04 2.38 12.72
C SER A 58 -13.25 1.51 12.36
N ASP A 59 -14.43 2.11 12.18
CA ASP A 59 -15.72 1.41 12.01
C ASP A 59 -16.49 1.89 10.78
N TRP A 60 -15.82 2.49 9.79
CA TRP A 60 -16.50 3.15 8.69
C TRP A 60 -17.29 2.20 7.78
N LEU A 61 -16.88 0.94 7.66
CA LEU A 61 -17.64 -0.06 6.90
C LEU A 61 -18.99 -0.39 7.53
N SER A 62 -19.18 -0.08 8.83
CA SER A 62 -20.50 -0.21 9.49
C SER A 62 -21.58 0.63 8.80
N MET A 63 -21.20 1.75 8.17
CA MET A 63 -22.11 2.61 7.43
C MET A 63 -22.55 2.02 6.08
N ILE A 64 -21.78 1.09 5.50
CA ILE A 64 -22.04 0.54 4.18
C ILE A 64 -23.09 -0.56 4.24
N LYS A 65 -24.02 -0.58 3.28
CA LYS A 65 -25.01 -1.65 3.12
C LYS A 65 -24.33 -2.99 2.82
N ASP A 66 -24.89 -4.07 3.38
CA ASP A 66 -24.32 -5.40 3.26
C ASP A 66 -24.34 -5.97 1.84
N ASP A 67 -25.30 -5.58 1.02
CA ASP A 67 -25.45 -5.99 -0.38
C ASP A 67 -24.57 -5.20 -1.37
N THR A 68 -23.83 -4.21 -0.86
CA THR A 68 -22.90 -3.44 -1.69
C THR A 68 -21.74 -4.31 -2.13
N LYS A 69 -21.47 -4.37 -3.44
CA LYS A 69 -20.31 -5.09 -3.98
C LYS A 69 -19.01 -4.37 -3.62
N VAL A 70 -18.01 -5.11 -3.16
CA VAL A 70 -16.72 -4.55 -2.73
C VAL A 70 -16.00 -3.82 -3.87
N CYS A 71 -16.08 -4.33 -5.10
CA CYS A 71 -15.48 -3.70 -6.28
C CYS A 71 -16.09 -2.31 -6.62
N LYS A 72 -17.21 -1.92 -6.00
CA LYS A 72 -17.86 -0.62 -6.21
C LYS A 72 -17.42 0.45 -5.20
N LEU A 73 -16.62 0.11 -4.22
CA LEU A 73 -16.21 1.02 -3.15
C LEU A 73 -14.94 1.80 -3.48
N SER A 74 -14.82 2.96 -2.86
CA SER A 74 -13.52 3.59 -2.59
C SER A 74 -12.96 3.00 -1.30
N ILE A 75 -11.78 2.40 -1.38
CA ILE A 75 -11.14 1.74 -0.23
C ILE A 75 -9.77 2.37 -0.01
N PRO A 76 -9.58 3.09 1.12
CA PRO A 76 -8.27 3.59 1.50
C PRO A 76 -7.30 2.45 1.74
N GLY A 77 -6.08 2.58 1.20
CA GLY A 77 -5.03 1.58 1.33
C GLY A 77 -3.66 2.19 1.57
N THR A 78 -2.69 1.36 1.93
CA THR A 78 -1.29 1.74 2.08
C THR A 78 -0.38 0.90 1.20
N HIS A 79 0.63 1.55 0.64
CA HIS A 79 1.74 0.94 -0.08
C HIS A 79 2.84 0.61 0.92
N ASP A 80 3.50 -0.54 0.77
CA ASP A 80 4.54 -1.03 1.71
C ASP A 80 4.16 -0.83 3.18
N SER A 81 3.01 -1.34 3.53
CA SER A 81 2.23 -0.97 4.73
C SER A 81 2.98 -1.10 6.05
N MET A 82 3.98 -2.00 6.14
CA MET A 82 4.68 -2.28 7.40
C MET A 82 5.93 -1.43 7.63
N THR A 83 6.32 -0.57 6.70
CA THR A 83 7.57 0.21 6.82
C THR A 83 7.60 1.17 8.01
N GLY A 84 6.45 1.57 8.55
CA GLY A 84 6.33 2.33 9.80
C GLY A 84 6.66 1.53 11.08
N MET A 85 6.79 0.21 11.01
CA MET A 85 7.05 -0.66 12.17
C MET A 85 8.54 -0.77 12.55
N GLY A 86 9.43 -0.27 11.69
CA GLY A 86 10.88 -0.39 11.88
C GLY A 86 11.49 -1.60 11.21
N PHE A 87 12.81 -1.74 11.29
CA PHE A 87 13.58 -2.73 10.53
C PHE A 87 14.31 -3.71 11.43
N PHE A 88 14.37 -4.96 10.98
CA PHE A 88 14.88 -6.10 11.74
C PHE A 88 16.37 -5.97 12.08
N GLN A 89 17.19 -5.43 11.16
CA GLN A 89 18.65 -5.33 11.34
C GLN A 89 19.05 -3.96 11.91
N PRO A 90 19.47 -3.86 13.19
CA PRO A 90 19.76 -2.58 13.83
C PRO A 90 20.84 -1.74 13.15
N TRP A 91 21.85 -2.40 12.56
CA TRP A 91 22.97 -1.71 11.89
C TRP A 91 22.60 -1.17 10.49
N PHE A 92 21.53 -1.67 9.90
CA PHE A 92 20.93 -1.12 8.69
C PHE A 92 19.91 -0.03 8.98
N LYS A 93 19.51 0.16 10.23
CA LYS A 93 18.41 1.11 10.57
C LYS A 93 18.62 2.50 9.99
N SER A 94 19.84 3.02 10.02
CA SER A 94 20.11 4.37 9.50
C SER A 94 20.00 4.45 7.97
N ILE A 95 20.51 3.47 7.24
CA ILE A 95 20.51 3.44 5.77
C ILE A 95 19.14 2.99 5.25
N SER A 96 18.58 1.93 5.82
CA SER A 96 17.29 1.39 5.40
C SER A 96 16.13 2.34 5.67
N ASN A 97 16.19 3.07 6.77
CA ASN A 97 15.22 4.10 7.06
C ASN A 97 15.25 5.22 6.00
N ILE A 98 16.42 5.48 5.39
CA ILE A 98 16.54 6.52 4.37
C ILE A 98 15.85 6.12 3.06
N THR A 99 15.81 4.82 2.74
CA THR A 99 15.41 4.36 1.40
C THR A 99 14.11 3.57 1.37
N ALA A 100 13.58 3.18 2.52
CA ALA A 100 12.53 2.19 2.61
C ALA A 100 11.28 2.65 3.39
N ILE A 101 11.26 3.86 3.99
CA ILE A 101 10.09 4.34 4.72
C ILE A 101 9.06 4.91 3.77
N SER A 102 7.99 4.17 3.51
CA SER A 102 6.81 4.64 2.78
C SER A 102 5.61 4.91 3.70
N GLN A 103 5.70 4.52 4.98
CA GLN A 103 4.67 4.80 5.98
C GLN A 103 5.27 5.38 7.27
N LEU A 104 4.51 6.27 7.91
CA LEU A 104 4.89 6.91 9.17
C LEU A 104 4.21 6.30 10.39
N CYS A 105 3.09 5.61 10.17
CA CYS A 105 2.24 5.06 11.20
C CYS A 105 2.50 3.58 11.39
N THR A 106 2.32 3.14 12.62
CA THR A 106 2.23 1.73 12.95
C THR A 106 1.04 1.09 12.24
N PHE A 107 1.05 -0.23 12.16
CA PHE A 107 -0.02 -0.97 11.50
C PHE A 107 -1.37 -0.81 12.23
N ASP A 108 -1.34 -0.76 13.56
CA ASP A 108 -2.53 -0.51 14.36
C ASP A 108 -3.11 0.89 14.11
N GLU A 109 -2.27 1.92 14.04
CA GLU A 109 -2.70 3.27 13.68
C GLU A 109 -3.34 3.32 12.30
N GLN A 110 -2.78 2.62 11.30
CA GLN A 110 -3.36 2.54 9.96
C GLN A 110 -4.78 1.93 10.00
N MET A 111 -4.96 0.81 10.70
CA MET A 111 -6.28 0.16 10.84
C MET A 111 -7.29 1.08 11.53
N ASN A 112 -6.89 1.75 12.63
CA ASN A 112 -7.73 2.66 13.39
C ASN A 112 -8.09 3.94 12.59
N ASN A 113 -7.21 4.37 11.69
CA ASN A 113 -7.43 5.54 10.83
C ASN A 113 -8.15 5.22 9.50
N GLY A 114 -8.72 4.03 9.36
CA GLY A 114 -9.66 3.70 8.28
C GLY A 114 -9.05 2.98 7.09
N ILE A 115 -7.78 2.61 7.14
CA ILE A 115 -7.13 1.82 6.08
C ILE A 115 -7.72 0.41 6.06
N ARG A 116 -8.09 -0.08 4.86
CA ARG A 116 -8.66 -1.42 4.66
C ARG A 116 -8.01 -2.22 3.55
N PHE A 117 -7.04 -1.64 2.85
CA PHE A 117 -6.18 -2.35 1.92
C PHE A 117 -4.72 -2.18 2.35
N PHE A 118 -3.96 -3.29 2.38
CA PHE A 118 -2.56 -3.31 2.78
C PHE A 118 -1.69 -4.03 1.74
N ASP A 119 -0.62 -3.37 1.30
CA ASP A 119 0.43 -3.97 0.48
C ASP A 119 1.47 -4.60 1.41
N LEU A 120 1.44 -5.92 1.54
CA LEU A 120 2.32 -6.70 2.40
C LEU A 120 3.30 -7.51 1.55
N ARG A 121 4.57 -7.48 1.93
CA ARG A 121 5.65 -8.10 1.15
C ARG A 121 6.40 -9.15 1.96
N PRO A 122 5.79 -10.34 2.18
CA PRO A 122 6.45 -11.42 2.89
C PRO A 122 7.60 -12.00 2.08
N VAL A 123 8.75 -12.16 2.72
CA VAL A 123 9.94 -12.85 2.18
C VAL A 123 10.33 -14.01 3.10
N VAL A 124 11.02 -14.99 2.55
CA VAL A 124 11.56 -16.10 3.36
C VAL A 124 12.74 -15.59 4.17
N SER A 125 12.65 -15.75 5.47
CA SER A 125 13.66 -15.31 6.43
C SER A 125 13.98 -16.41 7.45
N ILE A 126 15.03 -16.20 8.23
CA ILE A 126 15.46 -17.13 9.28
C ILE A 126 15.10 -16.56 10.65
N ASP A 127 14.29 -17.30 11.38
CA ASP A 127 14.08 -17.03 12.80
C ASP A 127 15.25 -17.56 13.62
N THR A 128 16.10 -16.65 14.07
CA THR A 128 17.28 -17.00 14.89
C THR A 128 16.92 -17.46 16.30
N LEU A 129 15.70 -17.23 16.74
CA LEU A 129 15.20 -17.65 18.06
C LEU A 129 14.52 -19.02 18.01
N ALA A 130 14.29 -19.59 16.82
CA ALA A 130 13.67 -20.89 16.69
C ALA A 130 14.53 -22.01 17.26
N THR A 131 13.93 -22.84 18.10
CA THR A 131 14.60 -23.95 18.78
C THR A 131 14.75 -25.19 17.90
N SER A 132 13.90 -25.32 16.87
CA SER A 132 13.93 -26.44 15.92
C SER A 132 14.30 -26.00 14.51
N PRO A 133 15.05 -26.81 13.75
CA PRO A 133 15.37 -26.51 12.35
C PRO A 133 14.11 -26.35 11.45
N ALA A 134 13.03 -27.06 11.77
CA ALA A 134 11.78 -27.02 10.99
C ALA A 134 11.01 -25.69 11.16
N GLU A 135 11.25 -24.98 12.27
CA GLU A 135 10.61 -23.69 12.59
C GLU A 135 11.48 -22.49 12.23
N ARG A 136 12.72 -22.74 11.78
CA ARG A 136 13.65 -21.65 11.44
C ARG A 136 13.23 -20.82 10.25
N GLN A 137 12.58 -21.42 9.27
CA GLN A 137 12.12 -20.68 8.10
C GLN A 137 10.75 -20.07 8.39
N ILE A 138 10.67 -18.76 8.27
CA ILE A 138 9.46 -17.97 8.48
C ILE A 138 9.25 -17.03 7.29
N LEU A 139 8.05 -16.45 7.23
CA LEU A 139 7.78 -15.29 6.40
C LEU A 139 7.92 -14.03 7.26
N ARG A 140 8.88 -13.17 6.90
CA ARG A 140 9.05 -11.84 7.47
C ARG A 140 8.66 -10.80 6.43
N LEU A 141 8.16 -9.67 6.85
CA LEU A 141 7.85 -8.59 5.94
C LEU A 141 9.12 -7.85 5.53
N ALA A 142 9.14 -7.30 4.32
CA ALA A 142 10.29 -6.60 3.76
C ALA A 142 9.84 -5.44 2.87
N HIS A 143 10.77 -4.52 2.61
CA HIS A 143 10.70 -3.54 1.54
C HIS A 143 12.04 -3.57 0.77
N GLY A 144 11.98 -3.93 -0.47
CA GLY A 144 13.19 -4.19 -1.26
C GLY A 144 14.05 -5.27 -0.58
N PHE A 145 15.33 -5.00 -0.32
CA PHE A 145 16.27 -5.90 0.37
C PHE A 145 16.23 -5.77 1.89
N THR A 146 15.36 -4.95 2.44
CA THR A 146 15.35 -4.64 3.86
C THR A 146 14.20 -5.35 4.55
N GLU A 147 14.52 -6.27 5.45
CA GLU A 147 13.53 -6.92 6.29
C GLU A 147 13.01 -5.94 7.38
N ILE A 148 11.70 -5.91 7.51
CA ILE A 148 10.99 -5.17 8.55
C ILE A 148 10.95 -6.04 9.81
N ASP A 149 10.97 -5.44 10.99
CA ASP A 149 10.94 -6.18 12.26
C ASP A 149 9.53 -6.69 12.62
N VAL A 150 8.90 -7.32 11.62
CA VAL A 150 7.56 -7.91 11.73
C VAL A 150 7.53 -9.23 10.96
N LYS A 151 7.08 -10.30 11.61
CA LYS A 151 6.74 -11.55 10.94
C LYS A 151 5.39 -11.37 10.24
N PHE A 152 5.21 -11.97 9.08
CA PHE A 152 3.94 -11.92 8.37
C PHE A 152 2.79 -12.49 9.23
N GLU A 153 3.07 -13.50 10.04
CA GLU A 153 2.10 -14.06 10.99
C GLU A 153 1.60 -13.01 11.99
N GLU A 154 2.47 -12.15 12.50
CA GLU A 154 2.10 -11.11 13.46
C GLU A 154 1.12 -10.10 12.85
N SER A 155 1.31 -9.75 11.58
CA SER A 155 0.38 -8.86 10.89
C SER A 155 -1.02 -9.48 10.75
N ILE A 156 -1.11 -10.78 10.52
CA ILE A 156 -2.39 -11.50 10.47
C ILE A 156 -3.03 -11.58 11.86
N ASP A 157 -2.24 -11.80 12.90
CA ASP A 157 -2.75 -11.82 14.28
C ASP A 157 -3.34 -10.45 14.67
N TRP A 158 -2.68 -9.35 14.35
CA TRP A 158 -3.20 -8.00 14.61
C TRP A 158 -4.48 -7.68 13.83
N MET A 159 -4.55 -8.09 12.56
CA MET A 159 -5.80 -7.96 11.78
C MET A 159 -6.95 -8.75 12.43
N LYS A 160 -6.69 -9.97 12.87
CA LYS A 160 -7.68 -10.80 13.53
C LYS A 160 -8.16 -10.17 14.84
N GLU A 161 -7.24 -9.63 15.66
CA GLU A 161 -7.58 -8.93 16.90
C GLU A 161 -8.41 -7.67 16.63
N PHE A 162 -8.06 -6.92 15.61
CA PHE A 162 -8.82 -5.75 15.18
C PHE A 162 -10.24 -6.15 14.76
N LEU A 163 -10.38 -7.14 13.88
CA LEU A 163 -11.69 -7.59 13.39
C LEU A 163 -12.57 -8.18 14.49
N ALA A 164 -11.98 -8.77 15.52
CA ALA A 164 -12.74 -9.22 16.70
C ALA A 164 -13.37 -8.05 17.48
N LYS A 165 -12.73 -6.88 17.50
CA LYS A 165 -13.24 -5.66 18.14
C LYS A 165 -14.16 -4.86 17.21
N HIS A 166 -13.94 -4.94 15.89
CA HIS A 166 -14.62 -4.21 14.82
C HIS A 166 -15.24 -5.19 13.80
N PRO A 167 -16.28 -5.96 14.19
CA PRO A 167 -16.80 -7.07 13.38
C PRO A 167 -17.51 -6.64 12.09
N THR A 168 -17.79 -5.37 11.92
CA THR A 168 -18.34 -4.81 10.68
C THR A 168 -17.30 -4.59 9.60
N GLU A 169 -16.04 -4.60 9.99
CA GLU A 169 -14.91 -4.29 9.12
C GLU A 169 -14.40 -5.54 8.38
N PHE A 170 -13.58 -5.32 7.38
CA PHE A 170 -12.80 -6.34 6.68
C PHE A 170 -11.46 -5.77 6.21
N PHE A 171 -10.56 -6.64 5.81
CA PHE A 171 -9.33 -6.23 5.15
C PHE A 171 -9.14 -6.89 3.81
N ILE A 172 -8.47 -6.19 2.90
CA ILE A 172 -7.91 -6.72 1.67
C ILE A 172 -6.39 -6.60 1.80
N ILE A 173 -5.66 -7.68 1.62
CA ILE A 173 -4.21 -7.63 1.58
C ILE A 173 -3.71 -8.05 0.20
N LYS A 174 -2.83 -7.25 -0.39
CA LYS A 174 -2.05 -7.63 -1.56
C LYS A 174 -0.74 -8.22 -1.06
N ILE A 175 -0.36 -9.39 -1.55
CA ILE A 175 0.91 -10.02 -1.21
C ILE A 175 1.79 -10.18 -2.43
N GLN A 176 3.07 -9.86 -2.26
CA GLN A 176 4.16 -10.14 -3.21
C GLN A 176 5.44 -10.36 -2.42
N ALA A 177 6.40 -11.08 -2.99
CA ALA A 177 7.76 -11.09 -2.45
C ALA A 177 8.55 -9.95 -3.07
N ASP A 178 9.21 -9.15 -2.25
CA ASP A 178 10.32 -8.31 -2.69
C ASP A 178 11.58 -9.19 -2.75
N ASN A 179 12.63 -8.82 -3.43
CA ASN A 179 13.93 -9.53 -3.43
C ASN A 179 14.02 -10.86 -4.15
N GLY A 180 13.37 -11.00 -5.25
CA GLY A 180 13.53 -12.20 -6.08
C GLY A 180 13.46 -13.47 -5.23
N MET A 181 12.31 -14.09 -5.17
CA MET A 181 12.12 -15.31 -4.40
C MET A 181 13.19 -16.33 -4.74
N GLU A 182 14.08 -16.66 -3.80
CA GLU A 182 15.07 -17.74 -3.97
C GLU A 182 14.38 -19.06 -4.35
N SER A 183 13.14 -19.27 -3.88
CA SER A 183 12.29 -20.37 -4.24
C SER A 183 10.83 -20.00 -4.05
N GLN A 184 10.10 -19.77 -5.15
CA GLN A 184 8.65 -19.59 -5.13
C GLN A 184 7.94 -20.76 -4.42
N HIS A 185 8.46 -21.98 -4.59
CA HIS A 185 7.94 -23.17 -3.93
C HIS A 185 8.01 -23.06 -2.41
N ASN A 186 9.18 -22.72 -1.87
CA ASN A 186 9.38 -22.62 -0.42
C ASN A 186 8.52 -21.52 0.19
N TRP A 187 8.47 -20.35 -0.47
CA TRP A 187 7.61 -19.24 -0.07
C TRP A 187 6.13 -19.65 -0.02
N THR A 188 5.67 -20.35 -1.06
CA THR A 188 4.30 -20.84 -1.14
C THR A 188 3.99 -21.86 -0.03
N VAL A 189 4.93 -22.78 0.24
CA VAL A 189 4.78 -23.76 1.34
C VAL A 189 4.64 -23.07 2.70
N LEU A 190 5.48 -22.08 2.97
CA LEU A 190 5.43 -21.34 4.23
C LEU A 190 4.14 -20.54 4.37
N LEU A 191 3.70 -19.89 3.30
CA LEU A 191 2.43 -19.17 3.27
C LEU A 191 1.27 -20.11 3.59
N HIS A 192 1.18 -21.23 2.89
CA HIS A 192 0.11 -22.20 3.11
C HIS A 192 0.12 -22.76 4.54
N LYS A 193 1.29 -23.14 5.06
CA LYS A 193 1.41 -23.59 6.45
C LYS A 193 0.91 -22.55 7.44
N LEU A 194 1.19 -21.28 7.20
CA LEU A 194 0.75 -20.20 8.07
C LEU A 194 -0.77 -20.04 8.01
N LEU A 195 -1.32 -19.92 6.80
CA LEU A 195 -2.75 -19.70 6.62
C LEU A 195 -3.60 -20.88 7.09
N ALA A 196 -3.03 -22.12 7.11
CA ALA A 196 -3.69 -23.34 7.58
C ALA A 196 -3.78 -23.48 9.10
N LYS A 197 -3.18 -22.58 9.87
CA LYS A 197 -3.25 -22.68 11.33
C LYS A 197 -4.70 -22.55 11.80
N SER A 198 -5.14 -23.44 12.66
CA SER A 198 -6.53 -23.48 13.17
C SER A 198 -6.96 -22.17 13.85
N LYS A 199 -6.00 -21.41 14.37
CA LYS A 199 -6.29 -20.08 14.93
C LYS A 199 -6.87 -19.09 13.91
N TYR A 200 -6.75 -19.38 12.61
CA TYR A 200 -7.26 -18.56 11.51
C TYR A 200 -8.51 -19.14 10.84
N ASP A 201 -9.11 -20.18 11.39
CA ASP A 201 -10.33 -20.75 10.84
C ASP A 201 -11.44 -19.69 10.76
N GLY A 202 -11.98 -19.51 9.57
CA GLY A 202 -13.03 -18.52 9.29
C GLY A 202 -12.54 -17.09 9.06
N LEU A 203 -11.26 -16.80 9.26
CA LEU A 203 -10.69 -15.45 9.07
C LEU A 203 -10.60 -15.07 7.58
N PHE A 204 -10.19 -16.01 6.74
CA PHE A 204 -9.97 -15.70 5.32
C PHE A 204 -11.23 -15.93 4.47
N VAL A 205 -11.40 -15.08 3.45
CA VAL A 205 -12.44 -15.27 2.43
C VAL A 205 -12.14 -16.53 1.63
N LYS A 206 -13.01 -17.54 1.61
CA LYS A 206 -12.79 -18.81 0.90
C LYS A 206 -13.35 -18.83 -0.53
N ASN A 207 -14.41 -18.12 -0.79
CA ASN A 207 -15.14 -18.17 -2.06
C ASN A 207 -15.14 -16.77 -2.70
N TRP A 208 -13.96 -16.28 -3.09
CA TRP A 208 -13.91 -15.01 -3.79
C TRP A 208 -14.60 -15.14 -5.17
N ARG A 209 -15.38 -14.13 -5.49
CA ARG A 209 -15.96 -13.93 -6.80
C ARG A 209 -16.01 -12.42 -7.11
N PRO A 210 -16.16 -12.04 -8.39
CA PRO A 210 -16.12 -10.62 -8.80
C PRO A 210 -17.08 -9.71 -8.04
N ASP A 211 -18.25 -10.21 -7.72
CA ASP A 211 -19.38 -9.50 -7.12
C ASP A 211 -19.50 -9.72 -5.60
N ILE A 212 -18.45 -10.19 -4.95
CA ILE A 212 -18.46 -10.37 -3.48
C ILE A 212 -18.90 -9.10 -2.77
N THR A 213 -19.79 -9.25 -1.79
CA THR A 213 -20.41 -8.13 -1.10
C THR A 213 -19.72 -7.78 0.22
N VAL A 214 -19.99 -6.57 0.72
CA VAL A 214 -19.48 -6.11 2.02
C VAL A 214 -19.93 -7.05 3.14
N GLY A 215 -21.20 -7.47 3.13
CA GLY A 215 -21.72 -8.39 4.15
C GLY A 215 -20.98 -9.73 4.19
N GLU A 216 -20.56 -10.25 3.04
CA GLU A 216 -19.79 -11.51 2.95
C GLU A 216 -18.35 -11.33 3.42
N MET A 217 -17.82 -10.11 3.32
CA MET A 217 -16.45 -9.78 3.73
C MET A 217 -16.31 -9.46 5.21
N ARG A 218 -17.40 -9.07 5.91
CA ARG A 218 -17.33 -8.65 7.32
C ARG A 218 -16.62 -9.66 8.20
N GLY A 219 -15.70 -9.18 9.03
CA GLY A 219 -14.89 -10.00 9.93
C GLY A 219 -13.81 -10.83 9.24
N LYS A 220 -13.55 -10.59 7.95
CA LYS A 220 -12.63 -11.44 7.16
C LYS A 220 -11.51 -10.64 6.49
N VAL A 221 -10.52 -11.38 6.02
CA VAL A 221 -9.39 -10.93 5.23
C VAL A 221 -9.44 -11.58 3.85
N LEU A 222 -9.44 -10.76 2.80
CA LEU A 222 -9.24 -11.19 1.41
C LEU A 222 -7.76 -11.07 1.05
N ILE A 223 -7.18 -12.13 0.51
CA ILE A 223 -5.80 -12.11 0.02
C ILE A 223 -5.80 -11.99 -1.51
N LEU A 224 -5.12 -10.98 -2.02
CA LEU A 224 -4.79 -10.81 -3.43
C LEU A 224 -3.30 -11.12 -3.63
N SER A 225 -2.98 -12.18 -4.36
CA SER A 225 -1.59 -12.51 -4.67
C SER A 225 -1.19 -11.94 -6.02
N ARG A 226 0.00 -11.34 -6.08
CA ARG A 226 0.63 -10.97 -7.35
C ARG A 226 1.16 -12.19 -8.11
N TYR A 227 1.35 -13.31 -7.44
CA TYR A 227 1.90 -14.53 -8.02
C TYR A 227 0.83 -15.60 -8.19
N ASN A 228 0.91 -16.33 -9.31
CA ASN A 228 0.20 -17.58 -9.45
C ASN A 228 0.84 -18.59 -8.48
N LEU A 229 0.17 -18.78 -7.34
CA LEU A 229 0.59 -19.78 -6.35
C LEU A 229 0.22 -21.14 -6.90
N VAL A 230 1.13 -21.75 -7.64
CA VAL A 230 0.93 -23.11 -8.20
C VAL A 230 0.46 -24.03 -7.07
N PRO A 231 -0.68 -24.72 -7.23
CA PRO A 231 -1.12 -25.65 -6.21
C PRO A 231 -0.01 -26.67 -5.97
N LEU A 232 0.51 -26.68 -4.76
CA LEU A 232 1.42 -27.72 -4.29
C LEU A 232 0.60 -29.01 -4.18
N ASN A 233 0.48 -29.73 -5.27
CA ASN A 233 -0.12 -31.07 -5.30
C ASN A 233 -1.01 -31.36 -4.08
N GLN A 234 -2.21 -30.85 -4.02
CA GLN A 234 -3.31 -31.14 -3.11
C GLN A 234 -3.84 -29.97 -2.29
N ALA A 235 -5.15 -29.85 -2.36
CA ALA A 235 -6.06 -29.52 -1.26
C ALA A 235 -5.66 -28.39 -0.28
N PHE A 236 -4.88 -27.44 -0.70
CA PHE A 236 -4.82 -26.17 -0.01
C PHE A 236 -5.94 -25.29 -0.54
N HIS A 237 -7.10 -25.42 0.03
CA HIS A 237 -8.26 -24.59 -0.22
C HIS A 237 -8.06 -23.21 0.36
N TYR A 238 -7.13 -22.45 -0.21
CA TYR A 238 -6.93 -21.08 0.19
C TYR A 238 -7.46 -20.13 -0.85
N PRO A 239 -8.26 -19.21 -0.39
CA PRO A 239 -8.89 -18.22 -1.19
C PRO A 239 -7.90 -17.08 -1.45
N ILE A 240 -7.00 -17.29 -2.34
CA ILE A 240 -6.11 -16.25 -2.84
C ILE A 240 -6.60 -15.90 -4.21
N ALA A 241 -7.09 -14.70 -4.40
CA ALA A 241 -7.35 -14.20 -5.72
C ALA A 241 -6.00 -13.83 -6.34
N TYR A 242 -5.69 -14.38 -7.49
CA TYR A 242 -4.50 -14.09 -8.25
C TYR A 242 -4.74 -12.90 -9.16
N CYS A 243 -3.89 -11.89 -9.05
CA CYS A 243 -3.84 -10.80 -10.00
C CYS A 243 -2.69 -11.02 -10.98
N ASP A 244 -3.01 -11.13 -12.26
CA ASP A 244 -2.01 -11.01 -13.31
C ASP A 244 -1.55 -9.55 -13.38
N TRP A 245 -0.57 -9.22 -12.56
CA TRP A 245 -0.11 -7.86 -12.34
C TRP A 245 1.12 -7.59 -13.18
N PRO A 246 0.98 -7.05 -14.40
CA PRO A 246 2.13 -6.77 -15.24
C PRO A 246 3.01 -5.70 -14.60
N ASP A 247 4.31 -5.86 -14.73
CA ASP A 247 5.24 -4.83 -14.32
C ASP A 247 5.08 -3.61 -15.24
N GLU A 248 4.91 -2.45 -14.62
CA GLU A 248 4.93 -1.18 -15.33
C GLU A 248 6.30 -0.56 -15.13
N ASP A 249 7.25 -0.89 -16.02
CA ASP A 249 8.52 -0.18 -16.04
C ASP A 249 8.33 1.13 -16.83
N PRO A 250 8.34 2.28 -16.16
CA PRO A 250 8.21 3.57 -16.83
C PRO A 250 9.40 3.91 -17.73
N ASP A 251 10.51 3.15 -17.66
CA ASP A 251 11.64 3.34 -18.55
C ASP A 251 11.35 2.81 -19.97
N VAL A 252 10.38 1.92 -20.12
CA VAL A 252 10.04 1.29 -21.40
C VAL A 252 8.88 2.00 -22.12
N ASN A 253 7.96 2.64 -21.38
CA ASN A 253 6.74 3.22 -21.94
C ASN A 253 6.41 4.59 -21.33
N GLU A 254 6.87 5.66 -21.95
CA GLU A 254 6.56 7.04 -21.51
C GLU A 254 5.12 7.49 -21.86
N GLU A 255 4.43 6.81 -22.77
CA GLU A 255 3.08 7.12 -23.22
C GLU A 255 2.15 5.91 -23.06
N ILE A 256 1.72 5.64 -21.83
CA ILE A 256 0.80 4.54 -21.55
C ILE A 256 -0.61 5.09 -21.34
N ASP A 257 -1.59 4.57 -22.08
CA ASP A 257 -3.00 4.72 -21.73
C ASP A 257 -3.29 4.00 -20.43
N PRO A 258 -3.73 4.69 -19.37
CA PRO A 258 -3.94 4.09 -18.06
C PRO A 258 -4.89 2.89 -18.07
N VAL A 259 -5.94 2.93 -18.87
CA VAL A 259 -6.97 1.89 -18.92
C VAL A 259 -6.63 0.78 -19.88
N ALA A 260 -6.25 1.10 -21.13
CA ALA A 260 -6.09 0.11 -22.20
C ALA A 260 -4.88 -0.81 -21.99
N GLN A 261 -3.79 -0.29 -21.43
CA GLN A 261 -2.55 -1.06 -21.23
C GLN A 261 -2.42 -1.66 -19.83
N ARG A 262 -3.26 -1.25 -18.87
CA ARG A 262 -3.20 -1.67 -17.47
C ARG A 262 -4.40 -2.49 -17.02
N SER A 263 -5.20 -2.92 -17.97
CA SER A 263 -6.25 -3.91 -17.72
C SER A 263 -5.61 -5.29 -17.59
N CYS A 264 -5.86 -5.96 -16.46
CA CYS A 264 -5.47 -7.33 -16.20
C CYS A 264 -6.63 -8.09 -15.57
N ALA A 265 -6.41 -9.32 -15.14
CA ALA A 265 -7.45 -10.11 -14.54
C ALA A 265 -7.14 -10.52 -13.11
N ILE A 266 -8.19 -10.59 -12.29
CA ILE A 266 -8.17 -11.27 -10.99
C ILE A 266 -8.85 -12.60 -11.20
N TYR A 267 -8.22 -13.68 -10.74
CA TYR A 267 -8.75 -15.05 -10.83
C TYR A 267 -8.99 -15.61 -9.44
N ASN A 268 -10.07 -16.37 -9.29
CA ASN A 268 -10.16 -17.28 -8.17
C ASN A 268 -9.15 -18.42 -8.37
N MET A 269 -8.31 -18.68 -7.37
CA MET A 269 -7.25 -19.68 -7.48
C MET A 269 -7.76 -21.14 -7.49
N GLU A 270 -8.93 -21.39 -6.91
CA GLU A 270 -9.53 -22.72 -6.91
C GLU A 270 -10.28 -23.01 -8.22
N ASP A 271 -10.87 -21.96 -8.81
CA ASP A 271 -11.59 -22.03 -10.08
C ASP A 271 -11.26 -20.82 -10.95
N THR A 272 -10.28 -20.97 -11.81
CA THR A 272 -9.82 -19.90 -12.71
C THR A 272 -10.84 -19.48 -13.77
N THR A 273 -11.98 -20.16 -13.89
CA THR A 273 -13.10 -19.70 -14.72
C THR A 273 -13.83 -18.52 -14.07
N ILE A 274 -13.73 -18.41 -12.73
CA ILE A 274 -14.22 -17.27 -11.95
C ILE A 274 -13.16 -16.17 -12.00
N LYS A 275 -13.43 -15.10 -12.74
CA LYS A 275 -12.50 -14.00 -12.95
C LYS A 275 -13.20 -12.64 -13.06
N ALA A 276 -12.50 -11.60 -12.71
CA ALA A 276 -12.89 -10.21 -12.94
C ALA A 276 -11.83 -9.45 -13.73
N THR A 277 -12.24 -8.38 -14.40
CA THR A 277 -11.31 -7.39 -14.91
C THR A 277 -10.77 -6.56 -13.75
N LEU A 278 -9.46 -6.34 -13.73
CA LEU A 278 -8.79 -5.39 -12.85
C LEU A 278 -8.24 -4.22 -13.67
N TYR A 279 -8.67 -3.02 -13.36
CA TYR A 279 -7.99 -1.81 -13.82
C TYR A 279 -6.94 -1.45 -12.77
N LYS A 280 -5.68 -1.43 -13.21
CA LYS A 280 -4.53 -1.14 -12.36
C LYS A 280 -3.77 0.07 -12.86
N GLN A 281 -3.46 1.01 -11.98
CA GLN A 281 -2.46 2.05 -12.19
C GLN A 281 -1.36 1.88 -11.13
N ASP A 282 -0.15 1.60 -11.58
CA ASP A 282 1.04 1.43 -10.74
C ASP A 282 2.27 2.03 -11.42
N TYR A 283 2.11 3.23 -11.99
CA TYR A 283 3.23 4.00 -12.52
C TYR A 283 4.04 4.52 -11.32
N TYR A 284 5.16 3.87 -11.03
CA TYR A 284 5.83 4.05 -9.73
C TYR A 284 7.11 4.89 -9.77
N LYS A 285 7.82 4.99 -10.91
CA LYS A 285 9.05 5.79 -11.01
C LYS A 285 8.74 7.22 -11.40
N THR A 286 8.96 8.16 -10.48
CA THR A 286 8.73 9.60 -10.66
C THR A 286 10.03 10.40 -10.54
N THR A 287 11.12 9.84 -11.07
CA THR A 287 12.50 10.37 -10.93
C THR A 287 12.78 11.64 -11.74
N THR A 288 11.84 12.13 -12.51
CA THR A 288 11.92 13.40 -13.24
C THR A 288 10.60 14.14 -13.15
N GLU A 289 10.62 15.46 -13.37
CA GLU A 289 9.41 16.29 -13.40
C GLU A 289 8.38 15.76 -14.43
N LYS A 290 8.83 15.43 -15.64
CA LYS A 290 7.95 14.83 -16.67
C LYS A 290 7.27 13.56 -16.17
N ARG A 291 7.97 12.69 -15.46
CA ARG A 291 7.42 11.45 -14.90
C ARG A 291 6.45 11.72 -13.74
N MET A 292 6.73 12.73 -12.91
CA MET A 292 5.80 13.17 -11.88
C MET A 292 4.51 13.70 -12.51
N GLU A 293 4.58 14.52 -13.55
CA GLU A 293 3.39 14.99 -14.27
C GLU A 293 2.62 13.84 -14.93
N THR A 294 3.33 12.85 -15.50
CA THR A 294 2.71 11.63 -16.02
C THR A 294 1.98 10.88 -14.89
N LYS A 295 2.62 10.73 -13.72
CA LYS A 295 2.01 10.10 -12.55
C LYS A 295 0.74 10.82 -12.10
N LYS A 296 0.80 12.14 -11.95
CA LYS A 296 -0.34 12.98 -11.59
C LYS A 296 -1.51 12.74 -12.55
N LYS A 297 -1.23 12.82 -13.86
CA LYS A 297 -2.23 12.59 -14.90
C LYS A 297 -2.82 11.19 -14.82
N THR A 298 -1.99 10.15 -14.71
CA THR A 298 -2.47 8.76 -14.71
C THR A 298 -3.30 8.42 -13.47
N VAL A 299 -2.99 9.00 -12.31
CA VAL A 299 -3.81 8.85 -11.11
C VAL A 299 -5.21 9.42 -11.33
N ILE A 300 -5.31 10.64 -11.86
CA ILE A 300 -6.59 11.31 -12.12
C ILE A 300 -7.39 10.62 -13.23
N ASP A 301 -6.74 10.25 -14.34
CA ASP A 301 -7.40 9.54 -15.44
C ASP A 301 -7.98 8.20 -14.94
N MET A 302 -7.26 7.49 -14.06
CA MET A 302 -7.76 6.27 -13.45
C MET A 302 -8.94 6.53 -12.50
N MET A 303 -8.95 7.63 -11.73
CA MET A 303 -10.11 8.01 -10.91
C MET A 303 -11.35 8.27 -11.76
N HIS A 304 -11.22 8.94 -12.90
CA HIS A 304 -12.33 9.16 -13.84
C HIS A 304 -12.84 7.84 -14.43
N SER A 305 -11.91 6.97 -14.85
CA SER A 305 -12.27 5.62 -15.34
C SER A 305 -12.94 4.78 -14.27
N ALA A 306 -12.48 4.89 -13.03
CA ALA A 306 -13.04 4.20 -11.88
C ALA A 306 -14.50 4.61 -11.61
N ARG A 307 -14.81 5.91 -11.65
CA ARG A 307 -16.19 6.39 -11.49
C ARG A 307 -17.12 5.82 -12.55
N GLN A 308 -16.65 5.75 -13.79
CA GLN A 308 -17.44 5.13 -14.88
C GLN A 308 -17.65 3.64 -14.64
N ALA A 309 -16.60 2.90 -14.29
CA ALA A 309 -16.66 1.47 -14.03
C ALA A 309 -17.52 1.13 -12.79
N THR A 310 -17.42 1.92 -11.72
CA THR A 310 -18.19 1.69 -10.50
C THR A 310 -19.66 2.09 -10.65
N ALA A 311 -19.98 3.02 -11.54
CA ALA A 311 -21.36 3.38 -11.89
C ALA A 311 -22.03 2.35 -12.81
N GLY A 312 -21.26 1.59 -13.58
CA GLY A 312 -21.75 0.56 -14.50
C GLY A 312 -22.11 -0.75 -13.79
N ASP A 313 -22.71 -1.68 -14.55
CA ASP A 313 -23.15 -2.98 -14.03
C ASP A 313 -22.03 -4.03 -13.94
N GLN A 314 -20.93 -3.82 -14.62
CA GLN A 314 -19.81 -4.77 -14.63
C GLN A 314 -19.04 -4.76 -13.30
N ASP A 315 -18.59 -5.94 -12.88
CA ASP A 315 -17.81 -6.13 -11.66
C ASP A 315 -16.31 -5.95 -11.96
N ILE A 316 -15.93 -4.69 -12.16
CA ILE A 316 -14.55 -4.27 -12.42
C ILE A 316 -13.89 -3.90 -11.10
N TRP A 317 -12.78 -4.53 -10.78
CA TRP A 317 -11.93 -4.17 -9.65
C TRP A 317 -10.95 -3.08 -10.08
N ILE A 318 -10.61 -2.19 -9.17
CA ILE A 318 -9.75 -1.04 -9.48
C ILE A 318 -8.73 -0.87 -8.37
N VAL A 319 -7.46 -0.78 -8.76
CA VAL A 319 -6.35 -0.43 -7.87
C VAL A 319 -5.57 0.72 -8.49
N ASN A 320 -5.62 1.87 -7.84
CA ASN A 320 -5.00 3.11 -8.29
C ASN A 320 -3.94 3.56 -7.27
N HIS A 321 -2.68 3.25 -7.50
CA HIS A 321 -1.60 3.60 -6.58
C HIS A 321 -1.37 5.11 -6.54
N CYS A 322 -1.70 5.72 -5.40
CA CYS A 322 -1.31 7.09 -5.03
C CYS A 322 0.03 7.06 -4.26
N SER A 323 0.93 6.22 -4.74
CA SER A 323 2.27 6.00 -4.21
C SER A 323 3.27 6.00 -5.36
N ALA A 324 4.51 6.39 -5.12
CA ALA A 324 5.53 6.37 -6.13
C ALA A 324 6.94 6.46 -5.51
N TYR A 325 7.96 6.21 -6.35
CA TYR A 325 9.36 6.26 -6.03
C TYR A 325 10.03 7.39 -6.83
N THR A 326 10.50 8.41 -6.15
CA THR A 326 11.19 9.54 -6.81
C THR A 326 12.70 9.36 -6.77
N GLU A 327 13.23 8.95 -5.61
CA GLU A 327 14.67 8.77 -5.39
C GLU A 327 14.90 7.86 -4.18
N VAL A 328 16.14 7.37 -4.05
CA VAL A 328 16.57 6.55 -2.92
C VAL A 328 16.77 7.44 -1.68
N SER A 329 15.69 8.04 -1.20
CA SER A 329 15.71 8.87 0.01
C SER A 329 14.35 8.87 0.70
N PRO A 330 14.27 9.19 2.02
CA PRO A 330 12.98 9.34 2.71
C PRO A 330 12.12 10.45 2.10
N ARG A 331 12.75 11.43 1.50
CA ARG A 331 12.08 12.52 0.80
C ARG A 331 11.26 12.03 -0.39
N GLY A 332 11.70 10.95 -1.08
CA GLY A 332 11.04 10.45 -2.27
C GLY A 332 9.56 10.15 -2.02
N TYR A 333 9.24 9.37 -1.01
CA TYR A 333 7.85 9.02 -0.67
C TYR A 333 7.06 10.21 -0.14
N ILE A 334 7.67 11.06 0.70
CA ILE A 334 7.04 12.28 1.20
C ILE A 334 6.78 13.25 0.05
N THR A 335 7.74 13.45 -0.85
CA THR A 335 7.58 14.29 -2.04
C THR A 335 6.42 13.79 -2.90
N ASN A 336 6.32 12.49 -3.14
CA ASN A 336 5.20 11.91 -3.89
C ASN A 336 3.87 12.16 -3.19
N ALA A 337 3.78 11.87 -1.89
CA ALA A 337 2.57 12.09 -1.12
C ALA A 337 2.14 13.58 -1.16
N THR A 338 3.10 14.50 -0.97
CA THR A 338 2.84 15.95 -1.02
C THR A 338 2.36 16.41 -2.39
N ASN A 339 2.85 15.81 -3.48
CA ASN A 339 2.40 16.14 -4.84
C ASN A 339 1.06 15.49 -5.22
N LEU A 340 0.80 14.28 -4.76
CA LEU A 340 -0.35 13.50 -5.20
C LEU A 340 -1.59 13.70 -4.32
N HIS A 341 -1.43 13.76 -2.99
CA HIS A 341 -2.57 13.86 -2.08
C HIS A 341 -3.45 15.09 -2.33
N PRO A 342 -2.90 16.32 -2.45
CA PRO A 342 -3.70 17.50 -2.74
C PRO A 342 -4.47 17.40 -4.05
N LEU A 343 -3.86 16.83 -5.07
CA LEU A 343 -4.48 16.64 -6.38
C LEU A 343 -5.69 15.70 -6.30
N VAL A 344 -5.52 14.56 -5.62
CA VAL A 344 -6.59 13.57 -5.42
C VAL A 344 -7.71 14.13 -4.54
N ILE A 345 -7.36 14.86 -3.47
CA ILE A 345 -8.31 15.56 -2.61
C ILE A 345 -9.15 16.53 -3.43
N ASN A 346 -8.51 17.37 -4.24
CA ASN A 346 -9.21 18.31 -5.09
C ASN A 346 -10.18 17.63 -6.07
N ASP A 347 -9.76 16.51 -6.66
CA ASP A 347 -10.63 15.73 -7.54
C ASP A 347 -11.84 15.14 -6.78
N LEU A 348 -11.63 14.56 -5.58
CA LEU A 348 -12.69 13.99 -4.74
C LEU A 348 -13.69 15.05 -4.26
N LEU A 349 -13.25 16.30 -4.08
CA LEU A 349 -14.11 17.42 -3.69
C LEU A 349 -15.01 17.91 -4.83
N ASN A 350 -14.53 17.83 -6.05
CA ASN A 350 -15.19 18.38 -7.22
C ASN A 350 -15.98 17.32 -8.03
N ASN A 351 -15.76 16.03 -7.78
CA ASN A 351 -16.37 14.96 -8.55
C ASN A 351 -16.94 13.88 -7.62
N GLU A 352 -18.22 13.59 -7.81
CA GLU A 352 -18.90 12.52 -7.07
C GLU A 352 -18.57 11.12 -7.62
N GLY A 353 -18.75 10.12 -6.78
CA GLY A 353 -18.61 8.70 -7.13
C GLY A 353 -17.33 8.08 -6.57
N THR A 354 -17.30 6.75 -6.58
CA THR A 354 -16.24 5.94 -5.99
C THR A 354 -15.10 5.71 -6.97
N VAL A 355 -13.89 5.56 -6.43
CA VAL A 355 -12.64 5.56 -7.21
C VAL A 355 -11.80 4.27 -7.06
N GLY A 356 -12.37 3.22 -6.42
CA GLY A 356 -11.69 1.96 -6.21
C GLY A 356 -10.69 1.96 -5.04
N ILE A 357 -9.82 0.98 -5.02
CA ILE A 357 -8.79 0.83 -3.98
C ILE A 357 -7.65 1.81 -4.30
N MET A 358 -7.24 2.59 -3.30
CA MET A 358 -6.18 3.59 -3.44
C MET A 358 -5.06 3.38 -2.41
N PRO A 359 -4.02 2.62 -2.76
CA PRO A 359 -2.82 2.52 -1.92
C PRO A 359 -2.04 3.83 -1.92
N MET A 360 -1.66 4.32 -0.72
CA MET A 360 -1.02 5.61 -0.49
C MET A 360 0.29 5.45 0.27
N ASP A 361 1.19 6.41 0.13
CA ASP A 361 2.33 6.61 1.02
C ASP A 361 1.95 7.53 2.19
N MET A 362 2.70 7.49 3.29
CA MET A 362 2.61 8.41 4.44
C MET A 362 1.22 8.45 5.10
N ALA A 363 0.65 7.28 5.41
CA ALA A 363 -0.68 7.17 6.01
C ALA A 363 -0.81 7.87 7.38
N CYS A 364 -2.06 8.15 7.75
CA CYS A 364 -2.55 8.57 9.07
C CYS A 364 -2.24 9.98 9.54
N HIS A 365 -1.39 10.73 8.89
CA HIS A 365 -1.03 12.09 9.30
C HIS A 365 -1.16 13.07 8.15
N ASP A 366 -1.66 14.26 8.46
CA ASP A 366 -1.76 15.36 7.49
C ASP A 366 -0.52 16.24 7.45
N TYR A 367 0.51 15.93 8.28
CA TYR A 367 1.84 16.53 8.20
C TYR A 367 2.87 15.77 9.05
N VAL A 368 4.13 16.04 8.75
CA VAL A 368 5.29 15.27 9.21
C VAL A 368 5.68 15.52 10.68
N HIS A 369 4.96 16.34 11.43
CA HIS A 369 5.28 16.67 12.82
C HIS A 369 5.47 15.43 13.73
N ALA A 370 4.80 14.34 13.41
CA ALA A 370 4.88 13.09 14.15
C ALA A 370 6.26 12.41 14.06
N ILE A 371 6.98 12.56 12.95
CA ILE A 371 8.32 11.96 12.79
C ILE A 371 9.34 12.65 13.67
N VAL A 372 9.23 13.96 13.82
CA VAL A 372 10.17 14.77 14.63
C VAL A 372 10.08 14.39 16.10
N ASN A 373 8.88 14.09 16.58
CA ASN A 373 8.62 13.74 17.97
C ASN A 373 8.83 12.26 18.30
N GLY A 374 8.91 11.40 17.28
CA GLY A 374 9.03 9.94 17.45
C GLY A 374 10.43 9.41 17.73
N GLY A 375 11.41 10.26 17.96
CA GLY A 375 12.77 9.87 18.36
C GLY A 375 13.56 9.11 17.27
N THR A 376 13.18 9.20 16.00
CA THR A 376 14.01 8.68 14.91
C THR A 376 15.18 9.64 14.63
N PRO A 377 16.37 9.14 14.24
CA PRO A 377 17.59 9.93 14.12
C PRO A 377 17.62 10.93 12.95
N TYR A 378 16.48 11.20 12.33
CA TYR A 378 16.39 12.18 11.25
C TYR A 378 16.30 13.58 11.81
N THR A 379 17.25 14.41 11.42
CA THR A 379 17.27 15.82 11.79
C THR A 379 16.00 16.50 11.27
N SER A 380 15.32 17.19 12.16
CA SER A 380 14.09 17.92 11.95
C SER A 380 14.07 18.78 10.68
N ASP A 381 15.21 19.32 10.29
CA ASP A 381 15.35 20.28 9.21
C ASP A 381 15.04 19.70 7.83
N TYR A 382 15.15 18.37 7.67
CA TYR A 382 14.97 17.71 6.39
C TYR A 382 13.52 17.44 6.01
N LEU A 383 12.62 17.44 6.98
CA LEU A 383 11.21 17.13 6.79
C LEU A 383 10.31 18.36 6.99
N TYR A 384 10.89 19.50 7.40
CA TYR A 384 10.19 20.77 7.47
C TYR A 384 9.78 21.24 6.07
N GLY A 385 8.51 21.44 5.86
CA GLY A 385 7.96 21.93 4.60
C GLY A 385 7.12 20.91 3.82
N PHE A 386 7.21 19.61 4.10
CA PHE A 386 6.37 18.59 3.46
C PHE A 386 5.10 18.35 4.27
N ARG A 387 3.96 18.33 3.58
CA ARG A 387 2.64 18.15 4.21
C ARG A 387 1.82 17.11 3.47
N PRO A 388 2.11 15.82 3.65
CA PRO A 388 1.21 14.79 3.15
C PRO A 388 -0.15 14.93 3.84
N LEU A 389 -1.22 14.85 3.06
CA LEU A 389 -2.60 15.03 3.54
C LEU A 389 -3.34 13.70 3.60
N THR A 390 -2.69 12.66 4.13
CA THR A 390 -3.19 11.29 4.01
C THR A 390 -4.44 11.04 4.84
N GLN A 391 -4.56 11.63 6.03
CA GLN A 391 -5.78 11.46 6.82
C GLN A 391 -6.98 12.16 6.18
N SER A 392 -6.77 13.37 5.65
CA SER A 392 -7.80 14.08 4.89
C SER A 392 -8.21 13.30 3.64
N LEU A 393 -7.23 12.75 2.92
CA LEU A 393 -7.49 11.91 1.75
C LEU A 393 -8.25 10.62 2.13
N THR A 394 -7.84 9.94 3.21
CA THR A 394 -8.53 8.74 3.73
C THR A 394 -10.00 9.05 4.05
N ASN A 395 -10.27 10.13 4.76
CA ASN A 395 -11.62 10.52 5.12
C ASN A 395 -12.48 10.84 3.90
N LEU A 396 -11.90 11.50 2.88
CA LEU A 396 -12.62 11.80 1.62
C LEU A 396 -12.90 10.53 0.79
N LEU A 397 -11.95 9.59 0.74
CA LEU A 397 -12.20 8.28 0.11
C LEU A 397 -13.34 7.54 0.80
N ILE A 398 -13.38 7.53 2.13
CA ILE A 398 -14.49 6.95 2.90
C ILE A 398 -15.80 7.68 2.54
N LYS A 399 -15.81 9.03 2.55
CA LYS A 399 -16.98 9.85 2.25
C LYS A 399 -17.49 9.64 0.83
N SER A 400 -16.65 9.39 -0.14
CA SER A 400 -17.06 9.15 -1.53
C SER A 400 -17.97 7.92 -1.70
N ASN A 401 -18.05 7.05 -0.69
CA ASN A 401 -18.98 5.91 -0.62
C ASN A 401 -20.40 6.29 -0.17
N GLN A 402 -20.71 7.55 0.05
CA GLN A 402 -21.98 7.98 0.66
C GLN A 402 -23.24 7.41 0.01
N LYS A 403 -23.24 7.15 -1.30
CA LYS A 403 -24.37 6.51 -2.01
C LYS A 403 -24.68 5.09 -1.53
N PHE A 404 -23.74 4.44 -0.86
CA PHE A 404 -23.87 3.09 -0.32
C PHE A 404 -24.13 3.07 1.20
N PHE A 405 -24.22 4.24 1.84
CA PHE A 405 -24.50 4.30 3.27
C PHE A 405 -25.93 3.80 3.56
N LYS A 406 -26.08 3.20 4.76
CA LYS A 406 -27.36 2.71 5.29
C LYS A 406 -28.36 3.82 5.49
#